data_277a6763162566b1069dc5fc4b0db2b7
#
_entry.id   277a6763162566b1069dc5fc4b0db2b7
#
_cell.length_a   1.000
_cell.length_b   1.000
_cell.length_c   1.000
_cell.angle_alpha   90.00
_cell.angle_beta   90.00
_cell.angle_gamma   90.00
#
_symmetry.space_group_name_H-M   'P 1'
#
loop_
_entity.id
_entity.type
_entity.pdbx_description
1 polymer ?
#
loop_
_entity_poly.entity_id
_entity_poly.type
_entity_poly.pdbx_seq_one_letter_code
_entity_poly.pdbx_strand_id
1 'polypeptide(L)'
;CQRLELRPMSEGAMTNLLVEEHTLSEDQAGLLARLSAGRLGWALRAIRDETILEERTSELEHLQEVVDGGLELQFKYAQQLTARFRKNFEAVLALLELWIKWWRDVLVLQEGSPEAVMNIDYRDVLEQMAHQFDSNEVIDLVRELIETQKRLRENANPRLALEVLMLAIPRKVKTA
;
A
#
# COMPACT_ATOMS: atom_id res chain seq x y z
N CYS A 1 -12.66 33.03 -11.71
CA CYS A 1 -11.54 32.07 -11.56
C CYS A 1 -11.79 30.87 -12.47
N GLN A 2 -10.87 30.57 -13.38
CA GLN A 2 -10.91 29.33 -14.13
C GLN A 2 -10.50 28.19 -13.21
N ARG A 3 -11.35 27.15 -13.13
CA ARG A 3 -11.05 25.95 -12.35
C ARG A 3 -10.23 25.01 -13.24
N LEU A 4 -8.95 24.84 -12.93
CA LEU A 4 -8.08 23.88 -13.62
C LEU A 4 -8.25 22.52 -12.92
N GLU A 5 -8.85 21.54 -13.61
CA GLU A 5 -8.91 20.16 -13.14
C GLU A 5 -7.66 19.40 -13.61
N LEU A 6 -6.79 19.08 -12.67
CA LEU A 6 -5.67 18.17 -12.92
C LEU A 6 -6.18 16.72 -12.84
N ARG A 7 -6.17 16.04 -13.97
CA ARG A 7 -6.51 14.61 -14.04
C ARG A 7 -5.25 13.76 -13.91
N PRO A 8 -5.31 12.59 -13.23
CA PRO A 8 -4.22 11.64 -13.23
C PRO A 8 -3.83 11.25 -14.67
N MET A 9 -2.54 11.12 -14.93
CA MET A 9 -2.02 10.65 -16.21
C MET A 9 -2.33 9.15 -16.37
N SER A 10 -2.62 8.69 -17.60
CA SER A 10 -2.78 7.26 -17.85
C SER A 10 -1.44 6.53 -17.70
N GLU A 11 -1.49 5.23 -17.36
CA GLU A 11 -0.30 4.39 -17.19
C GLU A 11 0.61 4.44 -18.42
N GLY A 12 0.05 4.20 -19.62
CA GLY A 12 0.84 4.21 -20.85
C GLY A 12 1.47 5.57 -21.16
N ALA A 13 0.73 6.68 -20.96
CA ALA A 13 1.30 8.01 -21.17
C ALA A 13 2.42 8.31 -20.16
N MET A 14 2.28 7.85 -18.91
CA MET A 14 3.32 7.98 -17.88
C MET A 14 4.56 7.16 -18.24
N THR A 15 4.38 5.89 -18.62
CA THR A 15 5.47 5.00 -19.03
C THR A 15 6.26 5.60 -20.18
N ASN A 16 5.59 6.04 -21.26
CA ASN A 16 6.26 6.66 -22.42
C ASN A 16 7.06 7.89 -22.01
N LEU A 17 6.47 8.78 -21.22
CA LEU A 17 7.16 9.98 -20.73
C LEU A 17 8.41 9.63 -19.92
N LEU A 18 8.34 8.64 -19.03
CA LEU A 18 9.46 8.24 -18.18
C LEU A 18 10.59 7.58 -18.99
N VAL A 19 10.26 6.81 -20.03
CA VAL A 19 11.25 6.23 -20.96
C VAL A 19 11.93 7.33 -21.79
N GLU A 20 11.16 8.23 -22.41
CA GLU A 20 11.65 9.24 -23.32
C GLU A 20 12.46 10.35 -22.62
N GLU A 21 11.97 10.84 -21.47
CA GLU A 21 12.54 12.00 -20.78
C GLU A 21 13.58 11.66 -19.71
N HIS A 22 13.48 10.43 -19.14
CA HIS A 22 14.33 10.01 -18.00
C HIS A 22 15.21 8.80 -18.27
N THR A 23 15.22 8.28 -19.50
CA THR A 23 16.10 7.18 -19.96
C THR A 23 15.93 5.90 -19.09
N LEU A 24 14.74 5.66 -18.55
CA LEU A 24 14.43 4.45 -17.79
C LEU A 24 14.16 3.27 -18.73
N SER A 25 14.39 2.06 -18.26
CA SER A 25 13.90 0.87 -18.95
C SER A 25 12.36 0.83 -18.94
N GLU A 26 11.75 0.13 -19.90
CA GLU A 26 10.28 -0.04 -19.94
C GLU A 26 9.73 -0.64 -18.64
N ASP A 27 10.44 -1.62 -18.06
CA ASP A 27 10.04 -2.26 -16.80
C ASP A 27 10.06 -1.29 -15.63
N GLN A 28 11.12 -0.48 -15.49
CA GLN A 28 11.21 0.54 -14.44
C GLN A 28 10.15 1.64 -14.61
N ALA A 29 9.98 2.12 -15.83
CA ALA A 29 8.97 3.13 -16.15
C ALA A 29 7.54 2.59 -15.90
N GLY A 30 7.26 1.35 -16.30
CA GLY A 30 5.99 0.67 -16.05
C GLY A 30 5.69 0.51 -14.56
N LEU A 31 6.67 0.08 -13.76
CA LEU A 31 6.53 -0.02 -12.31
C LEU A 31 6.21 1.35 -11.69
N LEU A 32 6.99 2.39 -12.00
CA LEU A 32 6.77 3.73 -11.47
C LEU A 32 5.43 4.34 -11.91
N ALA A 33 5.01 4.09 -13.15
CA ALA A 33 3.71 4.54 -13.66
C ALA A 33 2.56 3.93 -12.83
N ARG A 34 2.60 2.63 -12.54
CA ARG A 34 1.60 1.93 -11.69
C ARG A 34 1.62 2.43 -10.26
N LEU A 35 2.79 2.44 -9.61
CA LEU A 35 2.94 2.88 -8.22
C LEU A 35 2.51 4.33 -8.01
N SER A 36 2.74 5.20 -9.00
CA SER A 36 2.34 6.61 -8.96
C SER A 36 0.84 6.82 -9.01
N ALA A 37 0.07 5.87 -9.54
CA ALA A 37 -1.37 6.01 -9.80
C ALA A 37 -1.70 7.31 -10.57
N GLY A 38 -0.92 7.61 -11.61
CA GLY A 38 -1.09 8.79 -12.46
C GLY A 38 -0.55 10.11 -11.87
N ARG A 39 0.14 10.06 -10.73
CA ARG A 39 0.74 11.24 -10.06
C ARG A 39 2.17 11.46 -10.52
N LEU A 40 2.36 12.16 -11.64
CA LEU A 40 3.67 12.43 -12.21
C LEU A 40 4.69 12.98 -11.20
N GLY A 41 4.28 13.91 -10.34
CA GLY A 41 5.18 14.48 -9.32
C GLY A 41 5.71 13.44 -8.32
N TRP A 42 4.98 12.37 -8.05
CA TRP A 42 5.47 11.26 -7.23
C TRP A 42 6.51 10.43 -8.01
N ALA A 43 6.21 10.07 -9.27
CA ALA A 43 7.14 9.31 -10.10
C ALA A 43 8.48 10.03 -10.28
N LEU A 44 8.45 11.35 -10.57
CA LEU A 44 9.66 12.17 -10.71
C LEU A 44 10.47 12.28 -9.41
N ARG A 45 9.82 12.28 -8.25
CA ARG A 45 10.53 12.23 -6.96
C ARG A 45 11.19 10.89 -6.75
N ALA A 46 10.50 9.79 -7.03
CA ALA A 46 11.04 8.44 -6.87
C ALA A 46 12.24 8.16 -7.79
N ILE A 47 12.32 8.82 -8.97
CA ILE A 47 13.49 8.75 -9.85
C ILE A 47 14.69 9.49 -9.24
N ARG A 48 14.46 10.63 -8.58
CA ARG A 48 15.52 11.48 -8.02
C ARG A 48 16.01 11.01 -6.67
N ASP A 49 15.19 10.29 -5.96
CA ASP A 49 15.41 9.85 -4.59
C ASP A 49 15.07 8.37 -4.46
N GLU A 50 16.10 7.54 -4.57
CA GLU A 50 15.99 6.08 -4.48
C GLU A 50 15.46 5.62 -3.09
N THR A 51 15.64 6.44 -2.05
CA THR A 51 15.16 6.11 -0.70
C THR A 51 13.65 5.91 -0.65
N ILE A 52 12.88 6.53 -1.55
CA ILE A 52 11.42 6.37 -1.64
C ILE A 52 11.02 4.92 -1.94
N LEU A 53 11.74 4.26 -2.86
CA LEU A 53 11.48 2.86 -3.20
C LEU A 53 12.04 1.91 -2.13
N GLU A 54 13.20 2.23 -1.55
CA GLU A 54 13.79 1.47 -0.45
C GLU A 54 12.89 1.49 0.80
N GLU A 55 12.39 2.67 1.19
CA GLU A 55 11.43 2.81 2.29
C GLU A 55 10.15 2.02 2.01
N ARG A 56 9.61 2.09 0.78
CA ARG A 56 8.44 1.30 0.39
C ARG A 56 8.70 -0.20 0.54
N THR A 57 9.85 -0.68 0.07
CA THR A 57 10.25 -2.09 0.18
C THR A 57 10.31 -2.51 1.63
N SER A 58 11.02 -1.76 2.48
CA SER A 58 11.12 -2.03 3.91
C SER A 58 9.75 -2.06 4.61
N GLU A 59 8.85 -1.13 4.28
CA GLU A 59 7.49 -1.09 4.87
C GLU A 59 6.62 -2.29 4.41
N LEU A 60 6.80 -2.77 3.17
CA LEU A 60 6.09 -3.97 2.69
C LEU A 60 6.65 -5.26 3.29
N GLU A 61 7.95 -5.35 3.53
CA GLU A 61 8.57 -6.46 4.26
C GLU A 61 8.05 -6.51 5.70
N HIS A 62 8.00 -5.37 6.39
CA HIS A 62 7.41 -5.28 7.73
C HIS A 62 5.92 -5.66 7.74
N LEU A 63 5.15 -5.28 6.72
CA LEU A 63 3.76 -5.70 6.60
C LEU A 63 3.65 -7.23 6.57
N GLN A 64 4.47 -7.90 5.77
CA GLN A 64 4.48 -9.35 5.66
C GLN A 64 4.85 -10.01 7.00
N GLU A 65 5.86 -9.48 7.70
CA GLU A 65 6.24 -9.94 9.03
C GLU A 65 5.08 -9.80 10.03
N VAL A 66 4.36 -8.68 10.02
CA VAL A 66 3.22 -8.42 10.91
C VAL A 66 2.04 -9.35 10.59
N VAL A 67 1.79 -9.62 9.31
CA VAL A 67 0.74 -10.55 8.89
C VAL A 67 1.06 -11.97 9.36
N ASP A 68 2.32 -12.39 9.29
CA ASP A 68 2.75 -13.73 9.66
C ASP A 68 2.98 -13.92 11.17
N GLY A 69 3.24 -12.83 11.89
CA GLY A 69 3.78 -12.86 13.25
C GLY A 69 2.78 -13.04 14.40
N GLY A 70 1.48 -13.16 14.11
CA GLY A 70 0.46 -13.32 15.14
C GLY A 70 0.23 -12.11 16.05
N LEU A 71 -0.70 -12.24 16.99
CA LEU A 71 -1.23 -11.12 17.79
C LEU A 71 -0.16 -10.37 18.60
N GLU A 72 0.82 -11.06 19.16
CA GLU A 72 1.86 -10.42 19.98
C GLU A 72 2.68 -9.42 19.14
N LEU A 73 3.13 -9.85 17.95
CA LEU A 73 3.89 -8.99 17.04
C LEU A 73 3.02 -7.84 16.51
N GLN A 74 1.76 -8.14 16.18
CA GLN A 74 0.79 -7.15 15.71
C GLN A 74 0.56 -6.03 16.74
N PHE A 75 0.35 -6.37 18.02
CA PHE A 75 0.21 -5.37 19.08
C PHE A 75 1.49 -4.60 19.36
N LYS A 76 2.66 -5.25 19.30
CA LYS A 76 3.97 -4.56 19.40
C LYS A 76 4.12 -3.56 18.25
N TYR A 77 3.74 -3.93 17.04
CA TYR A 77 3.78 -3.05 15.89
C TYR A 77 2.80 -1.86 16.03
N ALA A 78 1.57 -2.08 16.53
CA ALA A 78 0.63 -1.00 16.83
C ALA A 78 1.21 0.03 17.81
N GLN A 79 1.98 -0.40 18.81
CA GLN A 79 2.67 0.50 19.73
C GLN A 79 3.76 1.32 19.04
N GLN A 80 4.54 0.69 18.14
CA GLN A 80 5.55 1.38 17.31
C GLN A 80 4.92 2.41 16.40
N LEU A 81 3.83 2.06 15.71
CA LEU A 81 3.07 2.97 14.86
C LEU A 81 2.47 4.13 15.67
N THR A 82 2.00 3.87 16.90
CA THR A 82 1.50 4.93 17.78
C THR A 82 2.61 5.92 18.15
N ALA A 83 3.81 5.44 18.40
CA ALA A 83 4.97 6.30 18.70
C ALA A 83 5.40 7.09 17.44
N ARG A 84 5.39 6.45 16.27
CA ARG A 84 5.67 7.08 14.96
C ARG A 84 4.63 8.16 14.63
N PHE A 85 3.33 7.88 14.86
CA PHE A 85 2.23 8.81 14.64
C PHE A 85 2.41 10.13 15.41
N ARG A 86 2.83 10.06 16.65
CA ARG A 86 3.08 11.26 17.48
C ARG A 86 4.23 12.14 16.94
N LYS A 87 5.18 11.54 16.22
CA LYS A 87 6.32 12.23 15.62
C LYS A 87 6.03 12.73 14.21
N ASN A 88 5.35 11.91 13.42
CA ASN A 88 5.06 12.16 12.02
C ASN A 88 3.72 11.51 11.65
N PHE A 89 2.64 12.25 11.80
CA PHE A 89 1.29 11.87 11.46
C PHE A 89 1.15 11.44 9.99
N GLU A 90 1.70 12.25 9.06
CA GLU A 90 1.60 12.01 7.63
C GLU A 90 2.29 10.70 7.20
N ALA A 91 3.41 10.36 7.84
CA ALA A 91 4.12 9.11 7.53
C ALA A 91 3.29 7.87 7.88
N VAL A 92 2.52 7.91 8.97
CA VAL A 92 1.63 6.78 9.32
C VAL A 92 0.44 6.70 8.37
N LEU A 93 -0.13 7.83 7.96
CA LEU A 93 -1.20 7.84 6.97
C LEU A 93 -0.73 7.32 5.60
N ALA A 94 0.49 7.69 5.18
CA ALA A 94 1.09 7.18 3.94
C ALA A 94 1.35 5.67 4.00
N LEU A 95 1.77 5.16 5.17
CA LEU A 95 1.92 3.72 5.41
C LEU A 95 0.58 2.99 5.30
N LEU A 96 -0.48 3.49 5.93
CA LEU A 96 -1.81 2.88 5.81
C LEU A 96 -2.34 2.90 4.37
N GLU A 97 -2.03 3.97 3.61
CA GLU A 97 -2.34 4.04 2.18
C GLU A 97 -1.58 2.97 1.37
N LEU A 98 -0.31 2.71 1.72
CA LEU A 98 0.47 1.63 1.11
C LEU A 98 -0.16 0.26 1.40
N TRP A 99 -0.61 0.02 2.64
CA TRP A 99 -1.28 -1.22 3.03
C TRP A 99 -2.64 -1.39 2.31
N ILE A 100 -3.42 -0.33 2.14
CA ILE A 100 -4.67 -0.36 1.36
C ILE A 100 -4.39 -0.82 -0.08
N LYS A 101 -3.35 -0.28 -0.72
CA LYS A 101 -2.97 -0.67 -2.10
C LYS A 101 -2.51 -2.12 -2.18
N TRP A 102 -1.74 -2.56 -1.20
CA TRP A 102 -1.30 -3.95 -1.11
C TRP A 102 -2.48 -4.93 -1.02
N TRP A 103 -3.36 -4.73 -0.06
CA TRP A 103 -4.51 -5.60 0.14
C TRP A 103 -5.56 -5.48 -0.98
N ARG A 104 -5.68 -4.30 -1.60
CA ARG A 104 -6.44 -4.16 -2.84
C ARG A 104 -5.90 -5.06 -3.95
N ASP A 105 -4.59 -5.13 -4.11
CA ASP A 105 -3.99 -5.98 -5.14
C ASP A 105 -4.24 -7.47 -4.87
N VAL A 106 -4.28 -7.91 -3.61
CA VAL A 106 -4.72 -9.27 -3.23
C VAL A 106 -6.16 -9.51 -3.71
N LEU A 107 -7.10 -8.58 -3.45
CA LEU A 107 -8.49 -8.71 -3.92
C LEU A 107 -8.59 -8.74 -5.44
N VAL A 108 -7.84 -7.90 -6.12
CA VAL A 108 -7.82 -7.83 -7.59
C VAL A 108 -7.38 -9.16 -8.19
N LEU A 109 -6.42 -9.83 -7.59
CA LEU A 109 -5.98 -11.18 -8.01
C LEU A 109 -7.04 -12.24 -7.71
N GLN A 110 -7.71 -12.18 -6.55
CA GLN A 110 -8.82 -13.07 -6.21
C GLN A 110 -10.00 -12.97 -7.19
N GLU A 111 -10.24 -11.75 -7.71
CA GLU A 111 -11.26 -11.48 -8.73
C GLU A 111 -10.81 -11.81 -10.17
N GLY A 112 -9.60 -12.34 -10.36
CA GLY A 112 -9.10 -12.76 -11.67
C GLY A 112 -8.71 -11.61 -12.61
N SER A 113 -8.31 -10.46 -12.08
CA SER A 113 -7.92 -9.28 -12.85
C SER A 113 -6.44 -8.91 -12.66
N PRO A 114 -5.48 -9.79 -13.00
CA PRO A 114 -4.06 -9.62 -12.71
C PRO A 114 -3.43 -8.39 -13.40
N GLU A 115 -4.03 -7.89 -14.48
CA GLU A 115 -3.59 -6.69 -15.20
C GLU A 115 -3.80 -5.40 -14.39
N ALA A 116 -4.72 -5.43 -13.41
CA ALA A 116 -5.03 -4.28 -12.56
C ALA A 116 -4.15 -4.19 -11.29
N VAL A 117 -3.21 -5.11 -11.10
CA VAL A 117 -2.24 -5.10 -9.98
C VAL A 117 -1.31 -3.90 -10.09
N MET A 118 -1.14 -3.16 -9.00
CA MET A 118 -0.25 -2.00 -8.93
C MET A 118 1.17 -2.37 -8.49
N ASN A 119 1.30 -3.29 -7.52
CA ASN A 119 2.57 -3.75 -6.98
C ASN A 119 3.11 -4.93 -7.80
N ILE A 120 3.43 -4.68 -9.09
CA ILE A 120 3.85 -5.72 -10.03
C ILE A 120 5.19 -6.37 -9.67
N ASP A 121 6.02 -5.66 -8.95
CA ASP A 121 7.29 -6.14 -8.39
C ASP A 121 7.13 -7.17 -7.26
N TYR A 122 5.93 -7.29 -6.68
CA TYR A 122 5.55 -8.28 -5.66
C TYR A 122 4.50 -9.27 -6.15
N ARG A 123 4.35 -9.42 -7.45
CA ARG A 123 3.27 -10.23 -8.03
C ARG A 123 3.19 -11.64 -7.46
N ASP A 124 4.31 -12.36 -7.39
CA ASP A 124 4.36 -13.74 -6.91
C ASP A 124 3.89 -13.85 -5.44
N VAL A 125 4.29 -12.89 -4.60
CA VAL A 125 3.88 -12.84 -3.19
C VAL A 125 2.39 -12.56 -3.08
N LEU A 126 1.87 -11.61 -3.87
CA LEU A 126 0.45 -11.25 -3.89
C LEU A 126 -0.42 -12.41 -4.40
N GLU A 127 0.02 -13.16 -5.41
CA GLU A 127 -0.66 -14.37 -5.89
C GLU A 127 -0.73 -15.44 -4.81
N GLN A 128 0.35 -15.67 -4.06
CA GLN A 128 0.35 -16.57 -2.91
C GLN A 128 -0.64 -16.10 -1.83
N MET A 129 -0.65 -14.82 -1.50
CA MET A 129 -1.59 -14.24 -0.52
C MET A 129 -3.03 -14.36 -0.99
N ALA A 130 -3.31 -14.17 -2.29
CA ALA A 130 -4.65 -14.33 -2.85
C ALA A 130 -5.22 -15.75 -2.65
N HIS A 131 -4.36 -16.77 -2.56
CA HIS A 131 -4.75 -18.14 -2.23
C HIS A 131 -4.81 -18.45 -0.73
N GLN A 132 -4.13 -17.65 0.10
CA GLN A 132 -3.99 -17.91 1.54
C GLN A 132 -5.07 -17.27 2.39
N PHE A 133 -5.74 -16.24 1.91
CA PHE A 133 -6.70 -15.47 2.68
C PHE A 133 -8.11 -15.52 2.09
N ASP A 134 -9.13 -15.49 2.97
CA ASP A 134 -10.53 -15.37 2.56
C ASP A 134 -10.82 -13.96 2.04
N SER A 135 -11.54 -13.85 0.91
CA SER A 135 -11.84 -12.56 0.28
C SER A 135 -12.66 -11.62 1.17
N ASN A 136 -13.60 -12.16 1.98
CA ASN A 136 -14.40 -11.32 2.85
C ASN A 136 -13.56 -10.76 4.00
N GLU A 137 -12.63 -11.56 4.57
CA GLU A 137 -11.70 -11.07 5.60
C GLU A 137 -10.78 -9.99 5.04
N VAL A 138 -10.31 -10.12 3.80
CA VAL A 138 -9.49 -9.09 3.13
C VAL A 138 -10.30 -7.82 2.86
N ILE A 139 -11.57 -7.95 2.44
CA ILE A 139 -12.47 -6.79 2.26
C ILE A 139 -12.68 -6.06 3.60
N ASP A 140 -12.90 -6.79 4.68
CA ASP A 140 -13.11 -6.21 6.00
C ASP A 140 -11.85 -5.51 6.52
N LEU A 141 -10.66 -6.08 6.27
CA LEU A 141 -9.40 -5.40 6.56
C LEU A 141 -9.23 -4.10 5.77
N VAL A 142 -9.51 -4.10 4.46
CA VAL A 142 -9.41 -2.88 3.64
C VAL A 142 -10.37 -1.80 4.16
N ARG A 143 -11.58 -2.17 4.53
CA ARG A 143 -12.54 -1.24 5.17
C ARG A 143 -12.00 -0.68 6.48
N GLU A 144 -11.45 -1.55 7.34
CA GLU A 144 -10.89 -1.11 8.62
C GLU A 144 -9.66 -0.21 8.44
N LEU A 145 -8.81 -0.45 7.44
CA LEU A 145 -7.69 0.43 7.07
C LEU A 145 -8.19 1.84 6.71
N ILE A 146 -9.22 1.93 5.87
CA ILE A 146 -9.83 3.21 5.45
C ILE A 146 -10.45 3.92 6.66
N GLU A 147 -11.21 3.21 7.49
CA GLU A 147 -11.83 3.77 8.69
C GLU A 147 -10.78 4.19 9.73
N THR A 148 -9.69 3.44 9.87
CA THR A 148 -8.57 3.81 10.75
C THR A 148 -7.91 5.10 10.28
N GLN A 149 -7.64 5.27 8.98
CA GLN A 149 -7.12 6.54 8.45
C GLN A 149 -8.06 7.71 8.75
N LYS A 150 -9.37 7.51 8.59
CA LYS A 150 -10.38 8.54 8.88
C LYS A 150 -10.37 8.89 10.38
N ARG A 151 -10.44 7.89 11.27
CA ARG A 151 -10.39 8.09 12.73
C ARG A 151 -9.14 8.85 13.17
N LEU A 152 -7.98 8.53 12.58
CA LEU A 152 -6.72 9.23 12.88
C LEU A 152 -6.75 10.70 12.43
N ARG A 153 -7.35 11.01 11.28
CA ARG A 153 -7.55 12.41 10.81
C ARG A 153 -8.55 13.18 11.68
N GLU A 154 -9.52 12.50 12.27
CA GLU A 154 -10.53 13.06 13.17
C GLU A 154 -10.06 13.14 14.65
N ASN A 155 -8.75 12.96 14.89
CA ASN A 155 -8.13 13.02 16.22
C ASN A 155 -8.63 11.95 17.21
N ALA A 156 -9.04 10.78 16.73
CA ALA A 156 -9.29 9.63 17.61
C ALA A 156 -8.01 9.20 18.34
N ASN A 157 -8.17 8.42 19.41
CA ASN A 157 -7.02 7.87 20.14
C ASN A 157 -6.21 6.95 19.18
N PRO A 158 -4.97 7.34 18.79
CA PRO A 158 -4.22 6.62 17.78
C PRO A 158 -3.83 5.20 18.22
N ARG A 159 -3.56 5.02 19.52
CA ARG A 159 -3.23 3.70 20.05
C ARG A 159 -4.41 2.74 19.87
N LEU A 160 -5.60 3.13 20.29
CA LEU A 160 -6.79 2.29 20.18
C LEU A 160 -7.15 2.00 18.73
N ALA A 161 -7.10 3.01 17.86
CA ALA A 161 -7.39 2.84 16.44
C ALA A 161 -6.43 1.84 15.76
N LEU A 162 -5.12 1.93 16.06
CA LEU A 162 -4.12 1.03 15.50
C LEU A 162 -4.16 -0.37 16.12
N GLU A 163 -4.47 -0.51 17.41
CA GLU A 163 -4.68 -1.82 18.03
C GLU A 163 -5.91 -2.55 17.44
N VAL A 164 -7.00 -1.82 17.19
CA VAL A 164 -8.20 -2.39 16.52
C VAL A 164 -7.88 -2.82 15.10
N LEU A 165 -7.13 -2.01 14.34
CA LEU A 165 -6.68 -2.37 13.00
C LEU A 165 -5.88 -3.68 13.00
N MET A 166 -5.00 -3.91 13.97
CA MET A 166 -4.22 -5.15 14.04
C MET A 166 -5.11 -6.39 14.24
N LEU A 167 -6.23 -6.25 14.94
CA LEU A 167 -7.20 -7.35 15.11
C LEU A 167 -7.97 -7.69 13.84
N ALA A 168 -8.03 -6.77 12.88
CA ALA A 168 -8.67 -6.97 11.59
C ALA A 168 -7.77 -7.69 10.57
N ILE A 169 -6.47 -7.88 10.86
CA ILE A 169 -5.55 -8.61 9.97
C ILE A 169 -6.04 -10.06 9.83
N PRO A 170 -6.34 -10.53 8.61
CA PRO A 170 -6.89 -11.87 8.38
C PRO A 170 -5.88 -12.96 8.74
N ARG A 171 -6.40 -14.12 9.11
CA ARG A 171 -5.59 -15.30 9.38
C ARG A 171 -5.47 -16.15 8.11
N LYS A 172 -4.29 -16.72 7.89
CA LYS A 172 -4.10 -17.66 6.79
C LYS A 172 -5.08 -18.83 6.92
N VAL A 173 -5.78 -19.13 5.83
CA VAL A 173 -6.65 -20.31 5.75
C VAL A 173 -5.77 -21.55 5.95
N LYS A 174 -6.09 -22.37 6.95
CA LYS A 174 -5.39 -23.64 7.12
C LYS A 174 -5.73 -24.52 5.93
N THR A 175 -4.79 -24.72 5.02
CA THR A 175 -4.88 -25.79 4.03
C THR A 175 -4.88 -27.12 4.76
N ALA A 176 -6.01 -27.83 4.69
CA ALA A 176 -6.16 -29.17 5.23
C ALA A 176 -5.41 -30.19 4.37
#